data_9381e653dfaec0b2ac6afa92184b9ee2
#
_entry.id   9381e653dfaec0b2ac6afa92184b9ee2
#
_cell.length_a   1.000
_cell.length_b   1.000
_cell.length_c   1.000
_cell.angle_alpha   90.00
_cell.angle_beta   90.00
_cell.angle_gamma   90.00
#
_symmetry.space_group_name_H-M   'P 1'
#
loop_
_entity.id
_entity.type
_entity.pdbx_description
1 polymer ?
#
loop_
_entity_poly.entity_id
_entity_poly.type
_entity_poly.pdbx_seq_one_letter_code
_entity_poly.pdbx_strand_id
1 'polypeptide(L)'
;MEEKKLLILTPQQIQQKIDRIAYQILEDNYDEQEIVIAGILPQGSNLAIRLKRILDNIAPFKSTLINIELDKLSSSLSARTDADIHSICSNKAVILVDDVLNSGRALAYGFGVFLDVPLKKLRTVVLVDRNHKSFPVTTDFAGIALSTVLKEHVDVVLSETGEDDAVYLK
;
A
#
# COMPACT_ATOMS: atom_id res chain seq x y z
N MET A 1 -8.45 -2.99 -31.89
CA MET A 1 -7.00 -2.79 -31.69
C MET A 1 -6.65 -3.32 -30.32
N GLU A 2 -5.71 -4.23 -30.25
CA GLU A 2 -5.17 -4.65 -28.94
C GLU A 2 -4.43 -3.44 -28.35
N GLU A 3 -4.82 -3.01 -27.18
CA GLU A 3 -4.05 -2.01 -26.42
C GLU A 3 -2.67 -2.58 -26.17
N LYS A 4 -1.65 -1.88 -26.63
CA LYS A 4 -0.27 -2.31 -26.51
C LYS A 4 0.16 -2.18 -25.05
N LYS A 5 0.09 -3.27 -24.29
CA LYS A 5 0.58 -3.34 -22.91
C LYS A 5 2.09 -3.48 -22.89
N LEU A 6 2.77 -2.57 -22.23
CA LEU A 6 4.21 -2.66 -22.00
C LEU A 6 4.46 -3.19 -20.60
N LEU A 7 5.17 -4.31 -20.51
CA LEU A 7 5.59 -4.87 -19.22
C LEU A 7 6.67 -3.96 -18.60
N ILE A 8 6.40 -3.43 -17.41
CA ILE A 8 7.31 -2.57 -16.65
C ILE A 8 8.08 -3.36 -15.60
N LEU A 9 7.41 -4.26 -14.87
CA LEU A 9 8.01 -5.10 -13.84
C LEU A 9 7.59 -6.54 -13.99
N THR A 10 8.57 -7.44 -13.93
CA THR A 10 8.40 -8.90 -13.86
C THR A 10 8.07 -9.35 -12.43
N PRO A 11 7.57 -10.59 -12.22
CA PRO A 11 7.35 -11.13 -10.88
C PRO A 11 8.60 -11.06 -9.97
N GLN A 12 9.78 -11.35 -10.51
CA GLN A 12 11.04 -11.31 -9.77
C GLN A 12 11.40 -9.88 -9.34
N GLN A 13 11.23 -8.91 -10.25
CA GLN A 13 11.49 -7.50 -9.95
C GLN A 13 10.52 -6.97 -8.90
N ILE A 14 9.25 -7.37 -8.98
CA ILE A 14 8.24 -7.00 -7.98
C ILE A 14 8.63 -7.57 -6.61
N GLN A 15 9.00 -8.83 -6.54
CA GLN A 15 9.42 -9.45 -5.27
C GLN A 15 10.64 -8.75 -4.66
N GLN A 16 11.64 -8.40 -5.46
CA GLN A 16 12.81 -7.65 -5.00
C GLN A 16 12.42 -6.29 -4.38
N LYS A 17 11.46 -5.60 -4.98
CA LYS A 17 10.96 -4.32 -4.47
C LYS A 17 10.17 -4.50 -3.16
N ILE A 18 9.35 -5.55 -3.07
CA ILE A 18 8.62 -5.89 -1.85
C ILE A 18 9.59 -6.21 -0.72
N ASP A 19 10.62 -7.01 -0.99
CA ASP A 19 11.66 -7.33 -0.01
C ASP A 19 12.35 -6.06 0.51
N ARG A 20 12.74 -5.17 -0.38
CA ARG A 20 13.36 -3.88 -0.01
C ARG A 20 12.43 -3.02 0.83
N ILE A 21 11.16 -2.91 0.47
CA ILE A 21 10.17 -2.14 1.23
C ILE A 21 10.01 -2.73 2.64
N ALA A 22 9.98 -4.05 2.77
CA ALA A 22 9.88 -4.71 4.08
C ALA A 22 11.07 -4.34 4.99
N TYR A 23 12.29 -4.33 4.47
CA TYR A 23 13.47 -3.88 5.22
C TYR A 23 13.43 -2.38 5.56
N GLN A 24 12.92 -1.54 4.67
CA GLN A 24 12.71 -0.10 4.96
C GLN A 24 11.68 0.12 6.08
N ILE A 25 10.60 -0.66 6.09
CA ILE A 25 9.61 -0.64 7.17
C ILE A 25 10.26 -1.11 8.48
N LEU A 26 11.06 -2.16 8.45
CA LEU A 26 11.79 -2.65 9.60
C LEU A 26 12.70 -1.56 10.19
N GLU A 27 13.47 -0.87 9.37
CA GLU A 27 14.36 0.20 9.82
C GLU A 27 13.60 1.36 10.48
N ASP A 28 12.49 1.78 9.88
CA ASP A 28 11.65 2.88 10.40
C ASP A 28 10.91 2.51 11.71
N ASN A 29 10.76 1.22 11.99
CA ASN A 29 9.98 0.71 13.12
C ASN A 29 10.79 -0.18 14.06
N TYR A 30 12.09 -0.13 14.00
CA TYR A 30 12.98 -1.02 14.74
C TYR A 30 12.71 -1.03 16.27
N ASP A 31 12.36 0.13 16.83
CA ASP A 31 12.09 0.28 18.28
C ASP A 31 10.64 -0.03 18.68
N GLU A 32 9.77 -0.39 17.71
CA GLU A 32 8.37 -0.72 17.98
C GLU A 32 8.24 -2.15 18.53
N GLN A 33 7.22 -2.38 19.35
CA GLN A 33 6.82 -3.72 19.77
C GLN A 33 5.76 -4.32 18.85
N GLU A 34 4.89 -3.46 18.33
CA GLU A 34 3.82 -3.82 17.41
C GLU A 34 3.62 -2.73 16.37
N ILE A 35 3.34 -3.15 15.14
CA ILE A 35 2.85 -2.29 14.08
C ILE A 35 1.54 -2.82 13.51
N VAL A 36 0.79 -1.96 12.85
CA VAL A 36 -0.42 -2.34 12.12
C VAL A 36 -0.19 -2.08 10.64
N ILE A 37 -0.48 -3.07 9.82
CA ILE A 37 -0.41 -2.97 8.36
C ILE A 37 -1.84 -2.92 7.84
N ALA A 38 -2.23 -1.81 7.24
CA ALA A 38 -3.56 -1.57 6.71
C ALA A 38 -3.52 -1.59 5.19
N GLY A 39 -4.04 -2.65 4.58
CA GLY A 39 -4.09 -2.81 3.13
C GLY A 39 -5.39 -2.30 2.53
N ILE A 40 -5.30 -1.47 1.49
CA ILE A 40 -6.46 -1.03 0.73
C ILE A 40 -6.86 -2.14 -0.26
N LEU A 41 -8.08 -2.65 -0.11
CA LEU A 41 -8.62 -3.69 -0.97
C LEU A 41 -8.79 -3.21 -2.42
N PRO A 42 -8.58 -4.07 -3.44
CA PRO A 42 -8.12 -5.46 -3.34
C PRO A 42 -6.60 -5.61 -3.40
N GLN A 43 -5.89 -4.86 -4.23
CA GLN A 43 -4.48 -5.05 -4.55
C GLN A 43 -3.53 -4.59 -3.44
N GLY A 44 -3.88 -3.50 -2.75
CA GLY A 44 -3.12 -3.03 -1.60
C GLY A 44 -3.09 -4.05 -0.47
N SER A 45 -4.19 -4.80 -0.29
CA SER A 45 -4.24 -5.90 0.69
C SER A 45 -3.33 -7.07 0.31
N ASN A 46 -3.23 -7.42 -0.96
CA ASN A 46 -2.29 -8.45 -1.42
C ASN A 46 -0.84 -8.04 -1.15
N LEU A 47 -0.50 -6.79 -1.41
CA LEU A 47 0.82 -6.24 -1.06
C LEU A 47 1.06 -6.24 0.45
N ALA A 48 0.06 -5.84 1.24
CA ALA A 48 0.13 -5.82 2.70
C ALA A 48 0.35 -7.22 3.30
N ILE A 49 -0.34 -8.23 2.79
CA ILE A 49 -0.17 -9.65 3.19
C ILE A 49 1.28 -10.10 2.94
N ARG A 50 1.83 -9.77 1.79
CA ARG A 50 3.20 -10.16 1.42
C ARG A 50 4.25 -9.44 2.28
N LEU A 51 4.06 -8.15 2.55
CA LEU A 51 4.92 -7.39 3.46
C LEU A 51 4.88 -7.96 4.88
N LYS A 52 3.68 -8.25 5.39
CA LYS A 52 3.52 -8.88 6.71
C LYS A 52 4.25 -10.20 6.79
N ARG A 53 4.13 -11.06 5.80
CA ARG A 53 4.80 -12.38 5.76
C ARG A 53 6.32 -12.24 5.87
N ILE A 54 6.91 -11.27 5.20
CA ILE A 54 8.35 -11.01 5.28
C ILE A 54 8.70 -10.44 6.67
N LEU A 55 7.96 -9.43 7.14
CA LEU A 55 8.21 -8.80 8.43
C LEU A 55 8.09 -9.77 9.60
N ASP A 56 7.15 -10.71 9.56
CA ASP A 56 7.00 -11.76 10.57
C ASP A 56 8.26 -12.64 10.69
N ASN A 57 9.06 -12.74 9.62
CA ASN A 57 10.31 -13.51 9.61
C ASN A 57 11.55 -12.69 10.00
N ILE A 58 11.56 -11.38 9.73
CA ILE A 58 12.78 -10.57 9.89
C ILE A 58 12.70 -9.55 11.03
N ALA A 59 11.50 -9.16 11.47
CA ALA A 59 11.32 -8.06 12.42
C ALA A 59 11.26 -8.54 13.87
N PRO A 60 11.76 -7.74 14.83
CA PRO A 60 11.62 -8.03 16.26
C PRO A 60 10.23 -7.67 16.81
N PHE A 61 9.41 -6.96 16.06
CA PHE A 61 8.05 -6.56 16.42
C PHE A 61 7.00 -7.50 15.83
N LYS A 62 5.82 -7.46 16.41
CA LYS A 62 4.62 -8.12 15.86
C LYS A 62 3.92 -7.20 14.87
N SER A 63 3.31 -7.77 13.84
CA SER A 63 2.48 -7.04 12.91
C SER A 63 1.06 -7.59 12.88
N THR A 64 0.09 -6.68 12.83
CA THR A 64 -1.33 -6.99 12.69
C THR A 64 -1.81 -6.46 11.35
N LEU A 65 -2.53 -7.30 10.59
CA LEU A 65 -3.08 -6.92 9.30
C LEU A 65 -4.55 -6.53 9.45
N ILE A 66 -4.91 -5.38 8.87
CA ILE A 66 -6.30 -4.96 8.70
C ILE A 66 -6.55 -4.57 7.25
N ASN A 67 -7.80 -4.63 6.82
CA ASN A 67 -8.21 -4.23 5.48
C ASN A 67 -9.00 -2.92 5.52
N ILE A 68 -8.74 -2.08 4.53
CA ILE A 68 -9.49 -0.85 4.27
C ILE A 68 -10.26 -1.04 2.98
N GLU A 69 -11.57 -0.89 3.04
CA GLU A 69 -12.45 -0.93 1.88
C GLU A 69 -12.82 0.50 1.47
N LEU A 70 -12.65 0.80 0.19
CA LEU A 70 -13.12 2.06 -0.39
C LEU A 70 -14.50 1.82 -1.00
N ASP A 71 -15.50 2.54 -0.49
CA ASP A 71 -16.84 2.51 -1.08
C ASP A 71 -16.88 3.42 -2.30
N LYS A 72 -16.89 2.82 -3.48
CA LYS A 72 -16.96 3.51 -4.78
C LYS A 72 -18.38 3.68 -5.30
N LEU A 73 -19.38 3.10 -4.63
CA LEU A 73 -20.77 3.05 -5.10
C LEU A 73 -21.63 4.20 -4.59
N SER A 74 -21.23 4.87 -3.51
CA SER A 74 -21.93 6.06 -3.03
C SER A 74 -21.48 7.31 -3.79
N SER A 75 -22.34 8.31 -3.87
CA SER A 75 -22.03 9.63 -4.45
C SER A 75 -20.90 10.36 -3.70
N SER A 76 -20.59 9.93 -2.50
CA SER A 76 -19.43 10.33 -1.72
C SER A 76 -18.52 9.11 -1.53
N LEU A 77 -17.29 9.18 -2.02
CA LEU A 77 -16.29 8.15 -1.75
C LEU A 77 -16.03 8.13 -0.25
N SER A 78 -16.07 6.96 0.37
CA SER A 78 -15.75 6.75 1.78
C SER A 78 -14.82 5.56 1.95
N ALA A 79 -14.01 5.59 2.98
CA ALA A 79 -13.18 4.46 3.38
C ALA A 79 -13.72 3.89 4.69
N ARG A 80 -13.74 2.56 4.81
CA ARG A 80 -14.19 1.85 6.00
C ARG A 80 -13.33 0.63 6.29
N THR A 81 -13.39 0.18 7.52
CA THR A 81 -12.78 -1.08 7.95
C THR A 81 -13.70 -1.78 8.94
N ASP A 82 -13.67 -3.11 8.94
CA ASP A 82 -14.38 -3.92 9.92
C ASP A 82 -13.59 -4.07 11.24
N ALA A 83 -12.34 -3.62 11.25
CA ALA A 83 -11.49 -3.68 12.43
C ALA A 83 -11.89 -2.62 13.47
N ASP A 84 -11.77 -2.96 14.75
CA ASP A 84 -11.81 -1.98 15.84
C ASP A 84 -10.49 -1.21 15.88
N ILE A 85 -10.40 -0.15 15.07
CA ILE A 85 -9.18 0.62 14.88
C ILE A 85 -8.71 1.33 16.16
N HIS A 86 -9.62 1.77 17.02
CA HIS A 86 -9.23 2.38 18.30
C HIS A 86 -8.52 1.38 19.20
N SER A 87 -9.01 0.15 19.27
CA SER A 87 -8.37 -0.92 20.05
C SER A 87 -7.05 -1.38 19.42
N ILE A 88 -7.04 -1.55 18.09
CA ILE A 88 -5.91 -2.16 17.38
C ILE A 88 -4.79 -1.16 17.13
N CYS A 89 -5.11 0.10 16.80
CA CYS A 89 -4.15 1.07 16.27
C CYS A 89 -3.68 2.13 17.28
N SER A 90 -4.40 2.34 18.41
CA SER A 90 -4.04 3.39 19.36
C SER A 90 -2.60 3.25 19.86
N ASN A 91 -1.86 4.37 19.79
CA ASN A 91 -0.46 4.47 20.18
C ASN A 91 0.51 3.54 19.41
N LYS A 92 0.11 3.09 18.22
CA LYS A 92 0.93 2.24 17.36
C LYS A 92 1.31 2.95 16.06
N ALA A 93 2.37 2.45 15.44
CA ALA A 93 2.71 2.79 14.08
C ALA A 93 1.76 2.04 13.11
N VAL A 94 1.19 2.76 12.17
CA VAL A 94 0.31 2.21 11.13
C VAL A 94 0.97 2.40 9.78
N ILE A 95 0.98 1.35 8.98
CA ILE A 95 1.48 1.34 7.59
C ILE A 95 0.29 1.16 6.67
N LEU A 96 -0.09 2.22 5.96
CA LEU A 96 -1.17 2.20 4.97
C LEU A 96 -0.59 1.80 3.62
N VAL A 97 -1.13 0.74 3.03
CA VAL A 97 -0.59 0.08 1.83
C VAL A 97 -1.59 0.10 0.70
N ASP A 98 -1.17 0.60 -0.46
CA ASP A 98 -1.90 0.51 -1.71
C ASP A 98 -0.96 0.01 -2.83
N ASP A 99 -1.50 -0.37 -3.97
CA ASP A 99 -0.70 -0.85 -5.11
C ASP A 99 -0.11 0.30 -5.92
N VAL A 100 -0.90 1.31 -6.25
CA VAL A 100 -0.50 2.45 -7.09
C VAL A 100 -0.91 3.78 -6.47
N LEU A 101 0.00 4.72 -6.41
CA LEU A 101 -0.32 6.13 -6.17
C LEU A 101 -0.57 6.82 -7.51
N ASN A 102 -1.84 7.04 -7.82
CA ASN A 102 -2.31 7.83 -8.96
C ASN A 102 -2.56 9.29 -8.53
N SER A 103 -3.82 9.65 -8.36
CA SER A 103 -4.22 10.99 -7.89
C SER A 103 -3.91 11.25 -6.42
N GLY A 104 -3.73 10.21 -5.62
CA GLY A 104 -3.61 10.27 -4.17
C GLY A 104 -4.96 10.19 -3.45
N ARG A 105 -6.07 10.07 -4.19
CA ARG A 105 -7.42 10.04 -3.61
C ARG A 105 -7.63 8.82 -2.70
N ALA A 106 -7.23 7.63 -3.12
CA ALA A 106 -7.38 6.41 -2.32
C ALA A 106 -6.66 6.50 -0.98
N LEU A 107 -5.40 6.95 -0.98
CA LEU A 107 -4.62 7.15 0.23
C LEU A 107 -5.21 8.26 1.11
N ALA A 108 -5.69 9.36 0.51
CA ALA A 108 -6.33 10.44 1.28
C ALA A 108 -7.58 9.95 2.02
N TYR A 109 -8.43 9.14 1.38
CA TYR A 109 -9.57 8.52 2.05
C TYR A 109 -9.14 7.49 3.10
N GLY A 110 -8.08 6.72 2.82
CA GLY A 110 -7.48 5.81 3.79
C GLY A 110 -6.99 6.52 5.05
N PHE A 111 -6.40 7.70 4.93
CA PHE A 111 -6.04 8.54 6.08
C PHE A 111 -7.25 8.89 6.94
N GLY A 112 -8.39 9.16 6.30
CA GLY A 112 -9.64 9.49 6.99
C GLY A 112 -10.07 8.46 8.03
N VAL A 113 -9.78 7.19 7.80
CA VAL A 113 -10.08 6.09 8.74
C VAL A 113 -9.34 6.27 10.07
N PHE A 114 -8.16 6.89 10.06
CA PHE A 114 -7.26 6.99 11.22
C PHE A 114 -7.23 8.37 11.88
N LEU A 115 -7.93 9.38 11.34
CA LEU A 115 -7.78 10.76 11.82
C LEU A 115 -8.24 10.95 13.28
N ASP A 116 -9.20 10.15 13.73
CA ASP A 116 -9.71 10.21 15.12
C ASP A 116 -9.01 9.24 16.07
N VAL A 117 -7.98 8.53 15.59
CA VAL A 117 -7.23 7.55 16.38
C VAL A 117 -5.89 8.16 16.78
N PRO A 118 -5.51 8.11 18.07
CA PRO A 118 -4.21 8.63 18.51
C PRO A 118 -3.08 7.67 18.09
N LEU A 119 -2.64 7.78 16.83
CA LEU A 119 -1.56 7.00 16.30
C LEU A 119 -0.20 7.50 16.80
N LYS A 120 0.77 6.61 16.90
CA LYS A 120 2.17 7.00 17.09
C LYS A 120 2.74 7.62 15.82
N LYS A 121 2.48 6.99 14.66
CA LYS A 121 2.77 7.53 13.33
C LYS A 121 1.97 6.78 12.26
N LEU A 122 1.81 7.41 11.11
CA LEU A 122 1.22 6.81 9.91
C LEU A 122 2.25 6.90 8.78
N ARG A 123 2.53 5.79 8.14
CA ARG A 123 3.38 5.69 6.95
C ARG A 123 2.60 5.14 5.78
N THR A 124 3.04 5.46 4.58
CA THR A 124 2.41 4.99 3.34
C THR A 124 3.37 4.17 2.52
N VAL A 125 2.82 3.11 1.92
CA VAL A 125 3.52 2.20 1.00
C VAL A 125 2.71 2.07 -0.27
N VAL A 126 3.37 2.18 -1.41
CA VAL A 126 2.83 1.76 -2.71
C VAL A 126 3.88 0.97 -3.48
N LEU A 127 3.45 0.10 -4.38
CA LEU A 127 4.37 -0.56 -5.31
C LEU A 127 4.83 0.42 -6.39
N VAL A 128 3.90 1.21 -6.93
CA VAL A 128 4.17 2.17 -8.01
C VAL A 128 3.68 3.57 -7.63
N ASP A 129 4.56 4.55 -7.70
CA ASP A 129 4.24 5.98 -7.62
C ASP A 129 4.33 6.58 -9.03
N ARG A 130 3.20 7.08 -9.55
CA ARG A 130 3.12 7.67 -10.90
C ARG A 130 3.53 9.14 -10.98
N ASN A 131 3.71 9.83 -9.86
CA ASN A 131 3.96 11.28 -9.80
C ASN A 131 2.86 12.15 -10.46
N HIS A 132 1.62 11.69 -10.50
CA HIS A 132 0.45 12.40 -11.07
C HIS A 132 -0.59 12.78 -10.02
N LYS A 133 -0.15 13.37 -8.92
CA LYS A 133 -1.01 13.65 -7.76
C LYS A 133 -1.96 14.81 -8.01
N SER A 134 -3.24 14.61 -7.66
CA SER A 134 -4.24 15.67 -7.52
C SER A 134 -4.44 16.09 -6.06
N PHE A 135 -4.06 15.21 -5.12
CA PHE A 135 -4.10 15.44 -3.68
C PHE A 135 -2.67 15.50 -3.13
N PRO A 136 -2.42 16.30 -2.07
CA PRO A 136 -1.07 16.47 -1.50
C PRO A 136 -0.70 15.26 -0.62
N VAL A 137 -0.59 14.11 -1.24
CA VAL A 137 -0.22 12.84 -0.62
C VAL A 137 1.15 12.42 -1.11
N THR A 138 2.01 12.00 -0.21
CA THR A 138 3.31 11.41 -0.53
C THR A 138 3.38 9.98 -0.03
N THR A 139 4.24 9.18 -0.65
CA THR A 139 4.58 7.85 -0.16
C THR A 139 5.88 7.91 0.61
N ASP A 140 5.91 7.22 1.75
CA ASP A 140 7.16 7.05 2.52
C ASP A 140 8.03 5.96 1.89
N PHE A 141 7.39 4.90 1.38
CA PHE A 141 8.07 3.78 0.74
C PHE A 141 7.38 3.43 -0.58
N ALA A 142 8.12 3.46 -1.67
CA ALA A 142 7.63 3.10 -2.99
C ALA A 142 8.53 2.05 -3.63
N GLY A 143 7.92 1.10 -4.35
CA GLY A 143 8.66 0.10 -5.12
C GLY A 143 9.41 0.76 -6.26
N ILE A 144 8.70 1.54 -7.07
CA ILE A 144 9.22 2.30 -8.20
C ILE A 144 8.45 3.60 -8.37
N ALA A 145 9.12 4.66 -8.79
CA ALA A 145 8.50 5.89 -9.24
C ALA A 145 8.59 5.98 -10.77
N LEU A 146 7.47 6.23 -11.42
CA LEU A 146 7.36 6.35 -12.87
C LEU A 146 6.89 7.75 -13.25
N SER A 147 7.57 8.38 -14.18
CA SER A 147 7.07 9.58 -14.84
C SER A 147 6.27 9.16 -16.05
N THR A 148 4.93 9.17 -15.93
CA THR A 148 4.01 8.80 -16.98
C THR A 148 3.31 10.02 -17.55
N VAL A 149 2.80 9.94 -18.79
CA VAL A 149 1.93 10.99 -19.34
C VAL A 149 0.48 10.77 -18.91
N LEU A 150 -0.34 11.83 -18.95
CA LEU A 150 -1.73 11.80 -18.47
C LEU A 150 -2.60 10.70 -19.10
N LYS A 151 -2.29 10.31 -20.34
CA LYS A 151 -3.06 9.29 -21.08
C LYS A 151 -2.61 7.86 -20.80
N GLU A 152 -1.45 7.69 -20.21
CA GLU A 152 -0.94 6.38 -19.86
C GLU A 152 -1.58 5.90 -18.55
N HIS A 153 -1.83 4.62 -18.47
CA HIS A 153 -2.41 3.98 -17.30
C HIS A 153 -1.49 2.86 -16.80
N VAL A 154 -1.25 2.84 -15.50
CA VAL A 154 -0.49 1.76 -14.85
C VAL A 154 -1.46 0.71 -14.34
N ASP A 155 -1.28 -0.51 -14.80
CA ASP A 155 -2.06 -1.66 -14.41
C ASP A 155 -1.18 -2.59 -13.57
N VAL A 156 -1.54 -2.78 -12.31
CA VAL A 156 -0.81 -3.62 -11.38
C VAL A 156 -1.61 -4.90 -11.14
N VAL A 157 -0.96 -6.04 -11.30
CA VAL A 157 -1.50 -7.36 -10.96
C VAL A 157 -0.65 -7.92 -9.83
N LEU A 158 -1.26 -8.10 -8.68
CA LEU A 158 -0.63 -8.69 -7.50
C LEU A 158 -1.49 -9.81 -6.96
N SER A 159 -0.87 -10.95 -6.68
CA SER A 159 -1.47 -12.04 -5.94
C SER A 159 -0.81 -12.19 -4.56
N GLU A 160 -1.42 -12.96 -3.68
CA GLU A 160 -0.84 -13.29 -2.37
C GLU A 160 0.42 -14.16 -2.51
N THR A 161 0.53 -14.94 -3.58
CA THR A 161 1.65 -15.84 -3.85
C THR A 161 2.71 -15.25 -4.76
N GLY A 162 2.35 -14.28 -5.61
CA GLY A 162 3.26 -13.61 -6.54
C GLY A 162 3.47 -14.33 -7.88
N GLU A 163 2.75 -15.42 -8.15
CA GLU A 163 3.01 -16.26 -9.35
C GLU A 163 2.74 -15.51 -10.66
N ASP A 164 1.67 -14.72 -10.70
CA ASP A 164 1.25 -13.97 -11.89
C ASP A 164 1.43 -12.46 -11.74
N ASP A 165 2.32 -12.04 -10.87
CA ASP A 165 2.58 -10.62 -10.64
C ASP A 165 3.08 -9.93 -11.91
N ALA A 166 2.56 -8.73 -12.15
CA ALA A 166 3.04 -7.89 -13.24
C ALA A 166 2.66 -6.42 -13.03
N VAL A 167 3.47 -5.53 -13.58
CA VAL A 167 3.13 -4.12 -13.76
C VAL A 167 3.20 -3.80 -15.24
N TYR A 168 2.10 -3.28 -15.78
CA TYR A 168 1.99 -2.88 -17.16
C TYR A 168 1.73 -1.38 -17.30
N LEU A 169 2.23 -0.82 -18.37
CA LEU A 169 1.83 0.51 -18.88
C LEU A 169 0.94 0.31 -20.11
N LYS A 170 -0.20 0.99 -20.14
CA LYS A 170 -1.17 0.99 -21.24
C LYS A 170 -1.34 2.40 -21.80
#